data_1f7b29698ba14cd487a2571aa14a1697
#
_entry.id   1f7b29698ba14cd487a2571aa14a1697
#
_cell.length_a   1.000
_cell.length_b   1.000
_cell.length_c   1.000
_cell.angle_alpha   90.00
_cell.angle_beta   90.00
_cell.angle_gamma   90.00
#
_symmetry.space_group_name_H-M   'P 1'
#
loop_
_entity.id
_entity.type
_entity.pdbx_description
1 polymer ?
#
loop_
_entity_poly.entity_id
_entity_poly.type
_entity_poly.pdbx_seq_one_letter_code
_entity_poly.pdbx_strand_id
1 'polypeptide(L)'
;PSKPDITLPKLLSIEPLTLSDLQFVFDLPVKTEQAAFSISDIGNADRIVYADESRKVVNTHYPEEMKTGEIYTISYSGVTDEKGNTLDSYSEKVKVEEEDEGEEPSESGSILINEIMADPKGLEELPKTEYVELYNTTENVLVLTDWQFSYGGKAKPMTTIEIPAKGYAVLYRSGRDIVADPSAVKVPLDNFPSALANTGKLLQLFDGDKNLIDEVTYEKATPAKSWERSSSGWHLSSDPRGGTPGSVNSSGKGEEKPNEPDMHELRI
;
A
#
# COMPACT_ATOMS: atom_id res chain seq x y z
N PRO A 1 -25.67 -35.49 -30.01
CA PRO A 1 -25.42 -34.07 -29.79
C PRO A 1 -24.95 -33.89 -28.32
N SER A 2 -23.73 -33.45 -28.14
CA SER A 2 -23.20 -33.09 -26.81
C SER A 2 -23.99 -31.91 -26.29
N LYS A 3 -24.39 -31.97 -25.01
CA LYS A 3 -25.02 -30.88 -24.30
C LYS A 3 -24.06 -29.68 -24.40
N PRO A 4 -24.52 -28.47 -24.74
CA PRO A 4 -23.63 -27.31 -24.77
C PRO A 4 -23.03 -27.10 -23.39
N ASP A 5 -21.74 -26.90 -23.33
CA ASP A 5 -21.02 -26.58 -22.12
C ASP A 5 -21.38 -25.13 -21.75
N ILE A 6 -22.29 -24.98 -20.78
CA ILE A 6 -22.76 -23.69 -20.31
C ILE A 6 -21.92 -23.36 -19.09
N THR A 7 -20.90 -22.54 -19.27
CA THR A 7 -20.15 -21.95 -18.15
C THR A 7 -20.92 -20.71 -17.65
N LEU A 8 -21.55 -20.82 -16.47
CA LEU A 8 -22.23 -19.71 -15.82
C LEU A 8 -21.22 -18.85 -15.04
N PRO A 9 -21.44 -17.53 -14.95
CA PRO A 9 -20.69 -16.65 -14.05
C PRO A 9 -20.73 -17.15 -12.61
N LYS A 10 -19.63 -16.97 -11.88
CA LYS A 10 -19.51 -17.29 -10.46
C LYS A 10 -19.26 -16.02 -9.69
N LEU A 11 -19.91 -15.88 -8.53
CA LEU A 11 -19.58 -14.85 -7.57
C LEU A 11 -18.18 -15.15 -7.00
N LEU A 12 -17.30 -14.14 -7.02
CA LEU A 12 -15.94 -14.21 -6.47
C LEU A 12 -15.88 -13.59 -5.08
N SER A 13 -16.50 -12.39 -4.90
CA SER A 13 -16.53 -11.69 -3.61
C SER A 13 -17.76 -10.81 -3.46
N ILE A 14 -18.10 -10.53 -2.20
CA ILE A 14 -19.00 -9.44 -1.79
C ILE A 14 -18.18 -8.54 -0.89
N GLU A 15 -18.12 -7.26 -1.23
CA GLU A 15 -17.32 -6.28 -0.50
C GLU A 15 -18.21 -5.10 -0.07
N PRO A 16 -18.16 -4.68 1.20
CA PRO A 16 -18.83 -3.46 1.62
C PRO A 16 -18.08 -2.24 1.05
N LEU A 17 -18.81 -1.32 0.42
CA LEU A 17 -18.30 0.00 0.04
C LEU A 17 -18.62 1.03 1.11
N THR A 18 -19.80 0.89 1.73
CA THR A 18 -20.29 1.65 2.89
C THR A 18 -21.24 0.76 3.69
N LEU A 19 -21.82 1.26 4.77
CA LEU A 19 -22.86 0.52 5.51
C LEU A 19 -24.18 0.33 4.73
N SER A 20 -24.36 1.06 3.63
CA SER A 20 -25.53 0.96 2.73
C SER A 20 -25.20 0.56 1.30
N ASP A 21 -23.93 0.37 0.95
CA ASP A 21 -23.52 0.01 -0.41
C ASP A 21 -22.66 -1.25 -0.39
N LEU A 22 -22.99 -2.21 -1.27
CA LEU A 22 -22.22 -3.44 -1.46
C LEU A 22 -21.75 -3.56 -2.90
N GLN A 23 -20.59 -4.17 -3.08
CA GLN A 23 -20.04 -4.55 -4.36
C GLN A 23 -20.04 -6.08 -4.51
N PHE A 24 -20.58 -6.59 -5.61
CA PHE A 24 -20.56 -7.99 -6.00
C PHE A 24 -19.64 -8.17 -7.19
N VAL A 25 -18.62 -9.01 -7.06
CA VAL A 25 -17.62 -9.28 -8.09
C VAL A 25 -17.85 -10.67 -8.68
N PHE A 26 -18.00 -10.76 -10.00
CA PHE A 26 -18.18 -12.01 -10.75
C PHE A 26 -16.97 -12.29 -11.66
N ASP A 27 -16.70 -13.56 -11.94
CA ASP A 27 -15.62 -13.96 -12.85
C ASP A 27 -15.91 -13.66 -14.33
N LEU A 28 -17.22 -13.65 -14.71
CA LEU A 28 -17.71 -13.37 -16.05
C LEU A 28 -18.80 -12.27 -16.03
N PRO A 29 -19.07 -11.61 -17.18
CA PRO A 29 -20.13 -10.61 -17.28
C PRO A 29 -21.51 -11.13 -16.88
N VAL A 30 -22.28 -10.32 -16.17
CA VAL A 30 -23.64 -10.63 -15.73
C VAL A 30 -24.66 -9.59 -16.20
N LYS A 31 -25.95 -9.97 -16.21
CA LYS A 31 -27.09 -9.08 -16.41
C LYS A 31 -27.94 -9.05 -15.15
N THR A 32 -28.40 -7.86 -14.77
CA THR A 32 -29.10 -7.59 -13.51
C THR A 32 -30.51 -7.04 -13.72
N GLU A 33 -31.03 -6.98 -14.95
CA GLU A 33 -32.33 -6.36 -15.26
C GLU A 33 -33.51 -7.01 -14.53
N GLN A 34 -33.39 -8.30 -14.14
CA GLN A 34 -34.39 -9.03 -13.37
C GLN A 34 -33.84 -9.52 -12.03
N ALA A 35 -32.66 -9.06 -11.66
CA ALA A 35 -32.02 -9.47 -10.43
C ALA A 35 -32.59 -8.73 -9.22
N ALA A 36 -32.68 -9.45 -8.09
CA ALA A 36 -32.90 -8.88 -6.78
C ALA A 36 -31.65 -9.13 -5.94
N PHE A 37 -31.15 -8.10 -5.33
CA PHE A 37 -30.10 -8.15 -4.31
C PHE A 37 -30.72 -7.70 -3.01
N SER A 38 -30.58 -8.48 -1.95
CA SER A 38 -31.25 -8.18 -0.67
C SER A 38 -30.35 -8.42 0.54
N ILE A 39 -30.62 -7.65 1.58
CA ILE A 39 -30.04 -7.81 2.91
C ILE A 39 -31.19 -8.10 3.87
N SER A 40 -31.06 -9.13 4.75
CA SER A 40 -32.07 -9.43 5.76
C SER A 40 -32.31 -8.20 6.64
N ASP A 41 -33.59 -8.01 7.06
CA ASP A 41 -34.03 -6.89 7.90
C ASP A 41 -33.92 -5.48 7.29
N ILE A 42 -33.27 -5.33 6.13
CA ILE A 42 -33.16 -4.06 5.38
C ILE A 42 -34.03 -4.11 4.12
N GLY A 43 -34.01 -5.23 3.40
CA GLY A 43 -34.79 -5.41 2.17
C GLY A 43 -33.96 -5.44 0.91
N ASN A 44 -34.59 -5.11 -0.22
CA ASN A 44 -33.95 -5.12 -1.52
C ASN A 44 -33.15 -3.84 -1.79
N ALA A 45 -32.10 -3.98 -2.58
CA ALA A 45 -31.39 -2.84 -3.14
C ALA A 45 -32.35 -1.94 -3.94
N ASP A 46 -32.32 -0.66 -3.72
CA ASP A 46 -33.10 0.36 -4.45
C ASP A 46 -32.33 0.90 -5.65
N ARG A 47 -31.03 0.64 -5.73
CA ARG A 47 -30.19 0.99 -6.89
C ARG A 47 -29.20 -0.14 -7.16
N ILE A 48 -29.12 -0.56 -8.42
CA ILE A 48 -28.17 -1.55 -8.92
C ILE A 48 -27.50 -0.96 -10.15
N VAL A 49 -26.18 -0.88 -10.15
CA VAL A 49 -25.38 -0.32 -11.24
C VAL A 49 -24.14 -1.15 -11.50
N TYR A 50 -23.67 -1.18 -12.74
CA TYR A 50 -22.35 -1.74 -13.05
C TYR A 50 -21.26 -0.73 -12.69
N ALA A 51 -20.17 -1.19 -12.10
CA ALA A 51 -19.03 -0.34 -11.78
C ALA A 51 -18.26 0.10 -13.05
N ASP A 52 -18.28 -0.75 -14.07
CA ASP A 52 -17.59 -0.51 -15.35
C ASP A 52 -18.28 -1.25 -16.54
N GLU A 53 -17.72 -1.08 -17.74
CA GLU A 53 -18.23 -1.69 -18.97
C GLU A 53 -18.04 -3.23 -19.02
N SER A 54 -17.21 -3.81 -18.15
CA SER A 54 -16.98 -5.27 -18.11
C SER A 54 -18.21 -6.03 -17.66
N ARG A 55 -19.13 -5.37 -16.92
CA ARG A 55 -20.31 -5.96 -16.28
C ARG A 55 -20.01 -7.14 -15.35
N LYS A 56 -18.78 -7.19 -14.85
CA LYS A 56 -18.38 -8.20 -13.85
C LYS A 56 -18.54 -7.70 -12.42
N VAL A 57 -18.60 -6.39 -12.25
CA VAL A 57 -18.70 -5.73 -10.94
C VAL A 57 -20.01 -4.98 -10.85
N VAL A 58 -20.84 -5.37 -9.88
CA VAL A 58 -22.17 -4.81 -9.64
C VAL A 58 -22.17 -4.13 -8.28
N ASN A 59 -22.45 -2.82 -8.26
CA ASN A 59 -22.64 -2.04 -7.05
C ASN A 59 -24.13 -1.93 -6.74
N THR A 60 -24.51 -2.15 -5.48
CA THR A 60 -25.87 -2.08 -5.00
C THR A 60 -25.95 -1.08 -3.86
N HIS A 61 -27.03 -0.31 -3.83
CA HIS A 61 -27.37 0.60 -2.72
C HIS A 61 -28.63 0.15 -2.03
N TYR A 62 -28.70 0.30 -0.70
CA TYR A 62 -29.83 -0.08 0.14
C TYR A 62 -30.37 1.14 0.87
N PRO A 63 -31.71 1.21 1.09
CA PRO A 63 -32.36 2.39 1.66
C PRO A 63 -32.03 2.62 3.15
N GLU A 64 -31.55 1.62 3.85
CA GLU A 64 -31.15 1.68 5.24
C GLU A 64 -29.73 1.14 5.41
N GLU A 65 -29.00 1.69 6.38
CA GLU A 65 -27.65 1.25 6.72
C GLU A 65 -27.68 -0.05 7.55
N MET A 66 -26.74 -0.95 7.28
CA MET A 66 -26.42 -2.05 8.18
C MET A 66 -25.84 -1.49 9.47
N LYS A 67 -26.08 -2.19 10.58
CA LYS A 67 -25.49 -1.83 11.88
C LYS A 67 -24.27 -2.67 12.15
N THR A 68 -23.24 -2.03 12.63
CA THR A 68 -22.01 -2.69 13.09
C THR A 68 -22.29 -3.66 14.23
N GLY A 69 -21.59 -4.78 14.27
CA GLY A 69 -21.78 -5.86 15.25
C GLY A 69 -22.90 -6.84 14.92
N GLU A 70 -23.85 -6.48 14.05
CA GLU A 70 -25.00 -7.32 13.68
C GLU A 70 -24.65 -8.31 12.54
N ILE A 71 -25.46 -9.39 12.46
CA ILE A 71 -25.30 -10.42 11.41
C ILE A 71 -26.47 -10.28 10.43
N TYR A 72 -26.12 -10.07 9.17
CA TYR A 72 -27.08 -9.99 8.07
C TYR A 72 -26.94 -11.17 7.13
N THR A 73 -28.03 -11.54 6.46
CA THR A 73 -27.99 -12.46 5.33
C THR A 73 -28.02 -11.65 4.06
N ILE A 74 -26.94 -11.69 3.30
CA ILE A 74 -26.82 -11.05 1.98
C ILE A 74 -27.17 -12.09 0.93
N SER A 75 -28.02 -11.73 -0.03
CA SER A 75 -28.46 -12.67 -1.08
C SER A 75 -28.72 -11.98 -2.40
N TYR A 76 -28.61 -12.77 -3.48
CA TYR A 76 -29.12 -12.38 -4.78
C TYR A 76 -29.92 -13.51 -5.44
N SER A 77 -30.80 -13.12 -6.37
CA SER A 77 -31.54 -14.02 -7.26
C SER A 77 -31.80 -13.34 -8.61
N GLY A 78 -32.13 -14.12 -9.63
CA GLY A 78 -32.49 -13.60 -10.96
C GLY A 78 -31.34 -12.96 -11.74
N VAL A 79 -30.10 -13.09 -11.30
CA VAL A 79 -28.90 -12.72 -12.08
C VAL A 79 -28.76 -13.70 -13.25
N THR A 80 -28.45 -13.18 -14.45
CA THR A 80 -28.26 -14.03 -15.64
C THR A 80 -26.90 -13.78 -16.29
N ASP A 81 -26.45 -14.75 -17.09
CA ASP A 81 -25.33 -14.54 -17.99
C ASP A 81 -25.75 -13.68 -19.21
N GLU A 82 -24.82 -13.34 -20.08
CA GLU A 82 -25.10 -12.56 -21.29
C GLU A 82 -26.07 -13.25 -22.27
N LYS A 83 -26.21 -14.59 -22.18
CA LYS A 83 -27.10 -15.41 -23.02
C LYS A 83 -28.50 -15.58 -22.40
N GLY A 84 -28.71 -15.09 -21.18
CA GLY A 84 -29.96 -15.16 -20.45
C GLY A 84 -30.13 -16.44 -19.61
N ASN A 85 -29.07 -17.21 -19.38
CA ASN A 85 -29.13 -18.33 -18.43
C ASN A 85 -29.05 -17.80 -17.01
N THR A 86 -29.99 -18.21 -16.15
CA THR A 86 -30.08 -17.74 -14.78
C THR A 86 -29.03 -18.43 -13.90
N LEU A 87 -28.32 -17.66 -13.09
CA LEU A 87 -27.43 -18.16 -12.04
C LEU A 87 -28.25 -18.72 -10.89
N ASP A 88 -27.68 -19.70 -10.18
CA ASP A 88 -28.24 -20.16 -8.94
C ASP A 88 -28.34 -19.00 -7.94
N SER A 89 -29.39 -18.97 -7.13
CA SER A 89 -29.54 -17.99 -6.07
C SER A 89 -28.45 -18.18 -5.03
N TYR A 90 -27.93 -17.07 -4.54
CA TYR A 90 -26.89 -17.04 -3.53
C TYR A 90 -27.40 -16.46 -2.22
N SER A 91 -26.87 -16.96 -1.11
CA SER A 91 -27.17 -16.44 0.23
C SER A 91 -26.03 -16.76 1.18
N GLU A 92 -25.54 -15.76 1.87
CA GLU A 92 -24.47 -15.88 2.86
C GLU A 92 -24.76 -15.01 4.08
N LYS A 93 -24.35 -15.48 5.26
CA LYS A 93 -24.39 -14.70 6.49
C LYS A 93 -23.09 -13.95 6.67
N VAL A 94 -23.18 -12.63 6.77
CA VAL A 94 -22.07 -11.72 6.96
C VAL A 94 -22.28 -10.97 8.28
N LYS A 95 -21.30 -10.99 9.15
CA LYS A 95 -21.24 -10.10 10.31
C LYS A 95 -20.68 -8.78 9.83
N VAL A 96 -21.40 -7.69 10.06
CA VAL A 96 -20.87 -6.34 9.86
C VAL A 96 -19.94 -6.06 11.02
N GLU A 97 -18.64 -6.17 10.77
CA GLU A 97 -17.67 -5.77 11.79
C GLU A 97 -17.83 -4.26 12.01
N GLU A 98 -17.66 -3.84 13.27
CA GLU A 98 -17.37 -2.42 13.50
C GLU A 98 -16.14 -2.13 12.66
N GLU A 99 -16.21 -1.13 11.77
CA GLU A 99 -14.97 -0.46 11.41
C GLU A 99 -14.43 -0.02 12.77
N ASP A 100 -13.35 -0.69 13.17
CA ASP A 100 -12.63 -0.31 14.37
C ASP A 100 -12.13 1.11 14.09
N GLU A 101 -12.95 2.13 14.52
CA GLU A 101 -12.50 3.53 14.48
C GLU A 101 -11.28 3.72 15.42
N GLY A 102 -10.65 2.63 15.78
CA GLY A 102 -9.51 2.51 16.68
C GLY A 102 -8.29 1.79 16.12
N GLU A 103 -8.35 1.16 14.94
CA GLU A 103 -7.16 0.80 14.20
C GLU A 103 -7.36 1.21 12.73
N GLU A 104 -7.07 2.48 12.40
CA GLU A 104 -6.37 2.76 11.16
C GLU A 104 -5.39 1.59 10.97
N PRO A 105 -5.35 0.87 9.81
CA PRO A 105 -4.47 -0.28 9.61
C PRO A 105 -3.12 0.13 10.16
N SER A 106 -2.69 -0.51 11.27
CA SER A 106 -1.59 0.02 12.08
C SER A 106 -0.57 0.51 11.08
N GLU A 107 -0.33 1.83 11.00
CA GLU A 107 0.50 2.43 9.94
C GLU A 107 1.93 1.88 10.00
N SER A 108 2.15 1.00 11.00
CA SER A 108 3.32 0.17 11.16
C SER A 108 3.61 -0.57 9.86
N GLY A 109 4.67 -0.16 9.20
CA GLY A 109 5.09 -0.71 7.92
C GLY A 109 4.50 -0.02 6.68
N SER A 110 3.52 0.90 6.81
CA SER A 110 3.03 1.70 5.69
C SER A 110 4.09 2.69 5.18
N ILE A 111 4.85 3.28 6.11
CA ILE A 111 6.03 4.10 5.84
C ILE A 111 7.24 3.46 6.52
N LEU A 112 8.29 3.24 5.76
CA LEU A 112 9.55 2.69 6.26
C LEU A 112 10.67 3.71 6.16
N ILE A 113 11.58 3.71 7.14
CA ILE A 113 12.91 4.32 6.99
C ILE A 113 13.67 3.42 6.00
N ASN A 114 14.03 3.96 4.83
CA ASN A 114 14.48 3.18 3.68
C ASN A 114 15.98 3.32 3.37
N GLU A 115 16.53 4.54 3.53
CA GLU A 115 17.94 4.81 3.27
C GLU A 115 18.48 5.85 4.23
N ILE A 116 19.75 5.73 4.64
CA ILE A 116 20.40 6.62 5.61
C ILE A 116 21.80 6.97 5.12
N MET A 117 22.03 8.24 4.77
CA MET A 117 23.34 8.79 4.46
C MET A 117 23.88 9.57 5.67
N ALA A 118 24.68 8.91 6.50
CA ALA A 118 25.22 9.54 7.71
C ALA A 118 26.65 10.11 7.53
N ASP A 119 27.42 9.62 6.56
CA ASP A 119 28.76 10.15 6.24
C ASP A 119 28.91 10.44 4.75
N PRO A 120 28.44 11.60 4.26
CA PRO A 120 28.52 11.96 2.85
C PRO A 120 29.92 12.40 2.40
N LYS A 121 30.93 12.27 3.27
CA LYS A 121 32.29 12.66 2.95
C LYS A 121 32.88 11.79 1.84
N GLY A 122 33.30 12.41 0.76
CA GLY A 122 33.87 11.70 -0.39
C GLY A 122 32.88 11.46 -1.53
N LEU A 123 31.59 11.81 -1.36
CA LEU A 123 30.66 11.82 -2.49
C LEU A 123 31.13 12.79 -3.57
N GLU A 124 31.05 12.37 -4.84
CA GLU A 124 31.43 13.17 -5.99
C GLU A 124 30.22 13.59 -6.82
N GLU A 125 29.26 12.70 -7.02
CA GLU A 125 28.06 12.95 -7.85
C GLU A 125 26.84 13.39 -7.04
N LEU A 126 26.77 13.04 -5.76
CA LEU A 126 25.74 13.50 -4.85
C LEU A 126 26.27 14.62 -3.94
N PRO A 127 25.43 15.58 -3.54
CA PRO A 127 25.79 16.60 -2.57
C PRO A 127 26.25 15.99 -1.23
N LYS A 128 27.20 16.64 -0.57
CA LYS A 128 27.71 16.24 0.74
C LYS A 128 26.71 16.58 1.84
N THR A 129 25.50 16.02 1.73
CA THR A 129 24.37 16.26 2.62
C THR A 129 23.94 14.95 3.25
N GLU A 130 23.83 14.96 4.58
CA GLU A 130 23.25 13.86 5.35
C GLU A 130 21.73 13.84 5.15
N TYR A 131 21.16 12.66 5.00
CA TYR A 131 19.72 12.48 4.82
C TYR A 131 19.21 11.17 5.41
N VAL A 132 17.90 11.14 5.62
CA VAL A 132 17.13 9.92 5.91
C VAL A 132 15.98 9.88 4.92
N GLU A 133 15.82 8.76 4.24
CA GLU A 133 14.75 8.56 3.28
C GLU A 133 13.63 7.72 3.89
N LEU A 134 12.41 8.10 3.59
CA LEU A 134 11.18 7.36 3.87
C LEU A 134 10.64 6.76 2.57
N TYR A 135 10.07 5.57 2.67
CA TYR A 135 9.42 4.87 1.56
C TYR A 135 7.96 4.54 1.91
N ASN A 136 7.02 4.94 1.06
CA ASN A 136 5.62 4.55 1.14
C ASN A 136 5.44 3.16 0.54
N THR A 137 5.13 2.17 1.37
CA THR A 137 4.97 0.77 0.94
C THR A 137 3.60 0.50 0.34
N THR A 138 2.66 1.44 0.42
CA THR A 138 1.26 1.26 0.02
C THR A 138 1.00 1.63 -1.43
N GLU A 139 -0.16 1.23 -1.95
CA GLU A 139 -0.65 1.59 -3.28
C GLU A 139 -1.39 2.95 -3.28
N ASN A 140 -1.44 3.64 -2.13
CA ASN A 140 -2.12 4.91 -1.97
C ASN A 140 -1.14 6.03 -1.67
N VAL A 141 -1.53 7.26 -1.98
CA VAL A 141 -0.84 8.46 -1.47
C VAL A 141 -1.07 8.55 0.03
N LEU A 142 -0.01 8.76 0.81
CA LEU A 142 -0.09 8.96 2.25
C LEU A 142 0.25 10.39 2.63
N VAL A 143 -0.58 11.00 3.48
CA VAL A 143 -0.40 12.35 4.00
C VAL A 143 0.03 12.26 5.47
N LEU A 144 1.28 12.56 5.76
CA LEU A 144 1.87 12.47 7.08
C LEU A 144 1.65 13.79 7.84
N THR A 145 0.49 13.93 8.50
CA THR A 145 0.16 15.11 9.31
C THR A 145 0.54 14.86 10.77
N ASP A 146 1.24 15.83 11.39
CA ASP A 146 1.70 15.77 12.79
C ASP A 146 2.67 14.61 13.13
N TRP A 147 3.21 13.96 12.12
CA TRP A 147 4.20 12.91 12.32
C TRP A 147 5.50 13.46 12.89
N GLN A 148 6.25 12.58 13.58
CA GLN A 148 7.48 12.94 14.26
C GLN A 148 8.64 12.05 13.80
N PHE A 149 9.78 12.68 13.54
CA PHE A 149 11.05 12.00 13.34
C PHE A 149 11.89 12.08 14.60
N SER A 150 12.40 10.96 15.07
CA SER A 150 13.20 10.85 16.30
C SER A 150 14.64 10.44 15.97
N TYR A 151 15.58 11.16 16.55
CA TYR A 151 17.00 10.88 16.48
C TYR A 151 17.56 10.68 17.90
N GLY A 152 17.97 9.44 18.19
CA GLY A 152 18.48 9.06 19.50
C GLY A 152 17.48 9.26 20.63
N GLY A 153 16.20 8.95 20.39
CA GLY A 153 15.10 9.05 21.34
C GLY A 153 14.58 10.49 21.54
N LYS A 154 14.96 11.43 20.66
CA LYS A 154 14.45 12.81 20.68
C LYS A 154 13.56 13.06 19.50
N ALA A 155 12.26 12.81 19.67
CA ALA A 155 11.24 13.04 18.64
C ALA A 155 11.04 14.55 18.40
N LYS A 156 10.87 14.91 17.14
CA LYS A 156 10.61 16.26 16.65
C LYS A 156 9.52 16.21 15.60
N PRO A 157 8.57 17.16 15.62
CA PRO A 157 7.52 17.21 14.59
C PRO A 157 8.13 17.46 13.22
N MET A 158 7.56 16.82 12.20
CA MET A 158 7.83 17.10 10.80
C MET A 158 6.77 18.07 10.27
N THR A 159 7.05 18.72 9.16
CA THR A 159 6.03 19.39 8.36
C THR A 159 5.11 18.33 7.75
N THR A 160 3.86 18.67 7.43
CA THR A 160 2.98 17.78 6.67
C THR A 160 3.64 17.40 5.34
N ILE A 161 3.71 16.12 5.05
CA ILE A 161 4.36 15.54 3.88
C ILE A 161 3.34 14.66 3.15
N GLU A 162 3.25 14.81 1.85
CA GLU A 162 2.47 13.93 0.98
C GLU A 162 3.44 13.02 0.21
N ILE A 163 3.38 11.70 0.45
CA ILE A 163 4.25 10.73 -0.22
C ILE A 163 3.41 9.91 -1.21
N PRO A 164 3.70 9.96 -2.51
CA PRO A 164 2.99 9.17 -3.52
C PRO A 164 3.00 7.67 -3.22
N ALA A 165 2.04 6.93 -3.78
CA ALA A 165 2.04 5.47 -3.75
C ALA A 165 3.39 4.92 -4.24
N LYS A 166 4.00 4.00 -3.47
CA LYS A 166 5.35 3.46 -3.76
C LYS A 166 6.43 4.53 -3.95
N GLY A 167 6.16 5.75 -3.46
CA GLY A 167 7.05 6.90 -3.58
C GLY A 167 7.99 7.06 -2.38
N TYR A 168 8.88 8.04 -2.51
CA TYR A 168 9.95 8.33 -1.56
C TYR A 168 9.86 9.76 -1.04
N ALA A 169 10.27 9.97 0.22
CA ALA A 169 10.50 11.30 0.78
C ALA A 169 11.87 11.37 1.45
N VAL A 170 12.68 12.34 1.04
CA VAL A 170 14.05 12.52 1.53
C VAL A 170 14.07 13.64 2.56
N LEU A 171 14.28 13.29 3.82
CA LEU A 171 14.40 14.21 4.97
C LEU A 171 15.85 14.68 5.10
N TYR A 172 16.07 15.97 5.14
CA TYR A 172 17.40 16.55 5.29
C TYR A 172 17.35 17.90 6.00
N ARG A 173 18.51 18.42 6.41
CA ARG A 173 18.58 19.70 7.10
C ARG A 173 18.30 20.85 6.15
N SER A 174 17.39 21.74 6.54
CA SER A 174 17.08 22.99 5.84
C SER A 174 18.35 23.80 5.53
N GLY A 175 18.38 24.41 4.34
CA GLY A 175 19.54 25.17 3.87
C GLY A 175 20.70 24.32 3.34
N ARG A 176 20.49 23.01 3.15
CA ARG A 176 21.43 22.13 2.45
C ARG A 176 20.88 21.78 1.07
N ASP A 177 21.78 21.46 0.15
CA ASP A 177 21.40 20.95 -1.17
C ASP A 177 21.21 19.43 -1.10
N ILE A 178 20.18 18.93 -1.78
CA ILE A 178 19.93 17.51 -1.97
C ILE A 178 19.61 17.23 -3.45
N VAL A 179 20.21 16.21 -4.01
CA VAL A 179 19.84 15.64 -5.30
C VAL A 179 19.17 14.30 -5.03
N ALA A 180 17.96 14.17 -5.51
CA ALA A 180 17.16 12.94 -5.43
C ALA A 180 16.46 12.76 -6.78
N ASP A 181 15.91 11.56 -6.99
CA ASP A 181 15.07 11.33 -8.18
C ASP A 181 13.97 12.40 -8.26
N PRO A 182 13.64 12.92 -9.46
CA PRO A 182 12.62 13.96 -9.62
C PRO A 182 11.23 13.61 -9.08
N SER A 183 10.89 12.33 -8.98
CA SER A 183 9.63 11.86 -8.40
C SER A 183 9.61 11.87 -6.87
N ALA A 184 10.76 11.98 -6.22
CA ALA A 184 10.85 11.98 -4.76
C ALA A 184 10.47 13.32 -4.14
N VAL A 185 9.82 13.25 -2.99
CA VAL A 185 9.48 14.43 -2.19
C VAL A 185 10.70 14.87 -1.39
N LYS A 186 11.17 16.09 -1.61
CA LYS A 186 12.29 16.68 -0.85
C LYS A 186 11.75 17.42 0.37
N VAL A 187 12.18 17.01 1.56
CA VAL A 187 11.65 17.49 2.83
C VAL A 187 12.75 18.18 3.65
N PRO A 188 12.95 19.48 3.46
CA PRO A 188 13.87 20.24 4.30
C PRO A 188 13.27 20.46 5.69
N LEU A 189 13.97 20.04 6.74
CA LEU A 189 13.55 20.19 8.13
C LEU A 189 14.52 21.08 8.90
N ASP A 190 14.03 22.16 9.52
CA ASP A 190 14.85 23.06 10.36
C ASP A 190 15.36 22.33 11.61
N ASN A 191 14.55 21.38 12.09
CA ASN A 191 14.84 20.58 13.28
C ASN A 191 15.52 19.23 12.97
N PHE A 192 15.91 18.97 11.71
CA PHE A 192 16.75 17.81 11.38
C PHE A 192 18.06 17.87 12.17
N PRO A 193 18.64 16.74 12.62
CA PRO A 193 19.91 16.73 13.33
C PRO A 193 20.98 17.58 12.65
N SER A 194 21.80 18.28 13.42
CA SER A 194 22.90 19.07 12.87
C SER A 194 23.95 18.17 12.18
N ALA A 195 24.06 16.94 12.66
CA ALA A 195 24.83 15.86 12.06
C ALA A 195 24.25 14.50 12.51
N LEU A 196 24.28 13.51 11.63
CA LEU A 196 24.05 12.12 11.97
C LEU A 196 25.35 11.50 12.47
N ALA A 197 25.27 10.70 13.54
CA ALA A 197 26.46 10.13 14.17
C ALA A 197 27.10 9.04 13.29
N ASN A 198 28.36 9.19 12.93
CA ASN A 198 29.09 8.19 12.16
C ASN A 198 29.31 6.85 12.91
N THR A 199 29.01 6.81 14.20
CA THR A 199 29.10 5.59 15.04
C THR A 199 27.81 4.80 15.12
N GLY A 200 26.76 5.25 14.42
CA GLY A 200 25.42 4.69 14.50
C GLY A 200 24.53 5.37 15.52
N LYS A 201 23.22 5.31 15.31
CA LYS A 201 22.23 5.91 16.19
C LYS A 201 20.84 5.31 15.93
N LEU A 202 19.98 5.30 16.94
CA LEU A 202 18.57 4.98 16.83
C LEU A 202 17.84 6.08 16.07
N LEU A 203 17.09 5.70 15.02
CA LEU A 203 16.11 6.50 14.31
C LEU A 203 14.74 5.88 14.53
N GLN A 204 13.72 6.70 14.71
CA GLN A 204 12.35 6.25 14.90
C GLN A 204 11.40 7.20 14.16
N LEU A 205 10.31 6.66 13.66
CA LEU A 205 9.24 7.39 13.03
C LEU A 205 7.96 7.14 13.81
N PHE A 206 7.26 8.22 14.17
CA PHE A 206 5.99 8.17 14.89
C PHE A 206 4.92 8.88 14.07
N ASP A 207 3.69 8.35 14.11
CA ASP A 207 2.51 9.01 13.55
C ASP A 207 2.06 10.25 14.36
N GLY A 208 0.92 10.84 13.97
CA GLY A 208 0.33 12.00 14.66
C GLY A 208 -0.15 11.67 16.06
N ASP A 209 -0.52 10.41 16.33
CA ASP A 209 -0.97 9.91 17.63
C ASP A 209 0.19 9.41 18.50
N LYS A 210 1.43 9.51 18.02
CA LYS A 210 2.67 9.07 18.65
C LYS A 210 2.84 7.55 18.75
N ASN A 211 2.17 6.80 17.89
CA ASN A 211 2.45 5.37 17.72
C ASN A 211 3.77 5.21 16.98
N LEU A 212 4.55 4.21 17.36
CA LEU A 212 5.80 3.88 16.65
C LEU A 212 5.45 3.18 15.33
N ILE A 213 5.85 3.80 14.22
CA ILE A 213 5.60 3.29 12.87
C ILE A 213 6.76 2.44 12.37
N ASP A 214 7.99 2.94 12.51
CA ASP A 214 9.20 2.22 12.12
C ASP A 214 10.40 2.68 12.94
N GLU A 215 11.36 1.79 13.14
CA GLU A 215 12.61 2.11 13.81
C GLU A 215 13.80 1.36 13.25
N VAL A 216 14.96 1.96 13.33
CA VAL A 216 16.24 1.35 13.02
C VAL A 216 17.36 1.93 13.86
N THR A 217 18.24 1.08 14.33
CA THR A 217 19.56 1.53 14.81
C THR A 217 20.55 1.23 13.70
N TYR A 218 20.93 2.27 12.93
CA TYR A 218 21.97 2.06 11.91
C TYR A 218 23.34 1.90 12.57
N GLU A 219 24.19 1.16 11.91
CA GLU A 219 25.53 0.87 12.39
C GLU A 219 26.54 1.96 12.00
N LYS A 220 27.82 1.69 12.22
CA LYS A 220 28.91 2.62 11.86
C LYS A 220 28.81 3.00 10.37
N ALA A 221 28.73 4.32 10.11
CA ALA A 221 28.71 4.85 8.77
C ALA A 221 30.03 4.56 8.00
N THR A 222 29.91 4.33 6.72
CA THR A 222 31.04 4.23 5.79
C THR A 222 31.06 5.51 4.96
N PRO A 223 32.21 6.22 4.85
CA PRO A 223 32.29 7.42 4.04
C PRO A 223 31.82 7.19 2.59
N ALA A 224 31.02 8.12 2.08
CA ALA A 224 30.45 8.09 0.74
C ALA A 224 29.56 6.88 0.44
N LYS A 225 28.96 6.23 1.46
CA LYS A 225 28.00 5.15 1.29
C LYS A 225 26.85 5.28 2.26
N SER A 226 25.63 5.21 1.75
CA SER A 226 24.44 5.09 2.56
C SER A 226 24.23 3.66 3.08
N TRP A 227 23.44 3.53 4.14
CA TRP A 227 22.78 2.31 4.52
C TRP A 227 21.45 2.21 3.79
N GLU A 228 21.17 1.09 3.15
CA GLU A 228 19.95 0.81 2.39
C GLU A 228 19.22 -0.39 2.98
N ARG A 229 17.89 -0.27 3.12
CA ARG A 229 17.02 -1.36 3.57
C ARG A 229 16.76 -2.34 2.41
N SER A 230 16.78 -3.63 2.71
CA SER A 230 16.35 -4.72 1.82
C SER A 230 15.49 -5.73 2.57
N SER A 231 14.98 -6.75 1.88
CA SER A 231 14.26 -7.87 2.51
C SER A 231 15.13 -8.70 3.46
N SER A 232 16.46 -8.68 3.26
CA SER A 232 17.43 -9.40 4.09
C SER A 232 18.06 -8.54 5.20
N GLY A 233 17.64 -7.28 5.33
CA GLY A 233 18.15 -6.35 6.35
C GLY A 233 18.78 -5.10 5.74
N TRP A 234 19.70 -4.49 6.50
CA TRP A 234 20.37 -3.24 6.11
C TRP A 234 21.75 -3.53 5.52
N HIS A 235 22.04 -2.92 4.39
CA HIS A 235 23.30 -3.09 3.64
C HIS A 235 23.86 -1.74 3.21
N LEU A 236 25.17 -1.68 3.02
CA LEU A 236 25.79 -0.50 2.40
C LEU A 236 25.42 -0.42 0.92
N SER A 237 25.12 0.77 0.45
CA SER A 237 24.83 1.04 -0.96
C SER A 237 25.91 0.48 -1.89
N SER A 238 25.48 -0.22 -2.92
CA SER A 238 26.33 -0.65 -4.04
C SER A 238 26.25 0.30 -5.24
N ASP A 239 25.40 1.34 -5.17
CA ASP A 239 25.33 2.38 -6.20
C ASP A 239 26.68 3.13 -6.29
N PRO A 240 27.23 3.35 -7.51
CA PRO A 240 28.50 4.04 -7.68
C PRO A 240 28.48 5.49 -7.16
N ARG A 241 27.32 6.14 -7.11
CA ARG A 241 27.15 7.49 -6.55
C ARG A 241 27.21 7.50 -5.02
N GLY A 242 27.15 6.33 -4.37
CA GLY A 242 27.19 6.15 -2.91
C GLY A 242 25.82 6.09 -2.22
N GLY A 243 24.73 6.26 -2.95
CA GLY A 243 23.37 6.19 -2.46
C GLY A 243 22.33 6.32 -3.58
N THR A 244 21.06 6.05 -3.26
CA THR A 244 19.95 6.02 -4.23
C THR A 244 18.79 6.95 -3.84
N PRO A 245 19.04 8.20 -3.40
CA PRO A 245 17.99 9.05 -2.86
C PRO A 245 16.84 9.26 -3.85
N GLY A 246 15.63 8.87 -3.45
CA GLY A 246 14.40 8.93 -4.24
C GLY A 246 14.18 7.77 -5.19
N SER A 247 15.01 6.73 -5.12
CA SER A 247 14.96 5.60 -6.05
C SER A 247 15.01 4.27 -5.32
N VAL A 248 14.75 3.18 -6.04
CA VAL A 248 14.88 1.82 -5.50
C VAL A 248 16.32 1.58 -5.03
N ASN A 249 16.46 1.07 -3.80
CA ASN A 249 17.74 0.73 -3.19
C ASN A 249 18.58 -0.20 -4.08
N SER A 250 19.88 0.05 -4.14
CA SER A 250 20.81 -0.73 -4.95
C SER A 250 21.08 -2.11 -4.35
N SER A 251 20.96 -2.23 -3.02
CA SER A 251 21.21 -3.47 -2.28
C SER A 251 20.19 -4.60 -2.54
N GLY A 252 19.03 -4.29 -3.18
CA GLY A 252 18.03 -5.29 -3.59
C GLY A 252 18.21 -5.82 -5.01
N LYS A 253 19.11 -5.27 -5.80
CA LYS A 253 19.29 -5.66 -7.21
C LYS A 253 20.13 -6.93 -7.43
N GLY A 254 20.59 -7.58 -6.38
CA GLY A 254 21.49 -8.76 -6.45
C GLY A 254 20.80 -10.11 -6.38
N GLU A 255 19.48 -10.20 -6.17
CA GLU A 255 18.76 -11.47 -5.97
C GLU A 255 17.69 -11.81 -7.03
N GLU A 256 17.60 -11.10 -8.14
CA GLU A 256 16.97 -11.68 -9.32
C GLU A 256 17.89 -12.79 -9.87
N LYS A 257 17.64 -14.05 -9.46
CA LYS A 257 18.15 -15.21 -10.18
C LYS A 257 17.73 -15.03 -11.65
N PRO A 258 18.65 -15.16 -12.62
CA PRO A 258 18.25 -15.19 -14.02
C PRO A 258 17.20 -16.29 -14.16
N ASN A 259 16.03 -15.93 -14.73
CA ASN A 259 15.06 -16.90 -15.18
C ASN A 259 15.80 -17.86 -16.12
N GLU A 260 16.10 -19.08 -15.65
CA GLU A 260 16.56 -20.13 -16.55
C GLU A 260 15.45 -20.33 -17.57
N PRO A 261 15.72 -20.26 -18.88
CA PRO A 261 14.72 -20.57 -19.86
C PRO A 261 14.29 -22.02 -19.67
N ASP A 262 12.98 -22.22 -19.50
CA ASP A 262 12.33 -23.52 -19.41
C ASP A 262 12.63 -24.32 -20.70
N MET A 263 13.63 -25.16 -20.64
CA MET A 263 14.01 -26.08 -21.73
C MET A 263 13.02 -27.23 -21.73
N HIS A 264 11.91 -27.05 -22.44
CA HIS A 264 11.08 -28.18 -22.82
C HIS A 264 11.88 -29.11 -23.74
N GLU A 265 12.39 -30.20 -23.17
CA GLU A 265 12.90 -31.33 -23.97
C GLU A 265 11.78 -31.94 -24.82
N LEU A 266 11.87 -31.73 -26.12
CA LEU A 266 11.16 -32.50 -27.10
C LEU A 266 11.76 -33.93 -27.11
N ARG A 267 11.04 -34.91 -26.57
CA ARG A 267 11.31 -36.32 -26.84
C ARG A 267 10.63 -36.74 -28.13
N ILE A 268 11.46 -37.23 -29.08
CA ILE A 268 11.08 -37.89 -30.31
C ILE A 268 10.67 -39.33 -29.99
#